data_bb1085e46a6a8898836385e0bff14f05
#
_entry.id   bb1085e46a6a8898836385e0bff14f05
#
_cell.length_a   1.000
_cell.length_b   1.000
_cell.length_c   1.000
_cell.angle_alpha   90.00
_cell.angle_beta   90.00
_cell.angle_gamma   90.00
#
_symmetry.space_group_name_H-M   'P 1'
#
loop_
_entity.id
_entity.type
_entity.pdbx_description
1 polymer ?
#
loop_
_entity_poly.entity_id
_entity_poly.type
_entity_poly.pdbx_seq_one_letter_code
_entity_poly.pdbx_strand_id
1 'polypeptide(L)'
;MDFTYAQVSGLNETEAYVYNYVMQNKNQVLEESIRDLANHVHVSTATVIRFCKKLGCSGFTELKYKLRESLAIETYEHSIQQSTFGDFTKHVQSDEYAADIQKAVDLIKNADSLFVLGLSPFNGIAQFLARSFSYLGYYCTAVEDKFCHVPELREDQNAVVITAYDTVIEKELFEEIEKYKSKNYKVIMITSMDMGVMKYLCNHIIYASNGYLKMGNIVSAIPVQYTFEKIMKGLDE
;
A
#
# COMPACT_ATOMS: atom_id res chain seq x y z
N MET A 1 10.55 0.66 9.73
CA MET A 1 11.92 0.23 9.38
C MET A 1 12.17 -1.10 10.06
N ASP A 2 12.18 -2.15 9.29
CA ASP A 2 12.22 -3.48 9.86
C ASP A 2 13.59 -4.10 9.64
N PHE A 3 14.49 -3.86 10.60
CA PHE A 3 15.64 -4.74 10.73
C PHE A 3 15.15 -6.09 11.28
N THR A 4 15.58 -7.17 10.67
CA THR A 4 15.18 -8.50 11.11
C THR A 4 15.69 -8.78 12.53
N TYR A 5 14.98 -9.64 13.25
CA TYR A 5 15.41 -10.09 14.57
C TYR A 5 16.88 -10.60 14.57
N ALA A 6 17.26 -11.32 13.51
CA ALA A 6 18.64 -11.81 13.36
C ALA A 6 19.68 -10.68 13.24
N GLN A 7 19.34 -9.60 12.55
CA GLN A 7 20.25 -8.44 12.43
C GLN A 7 20.42 -7.71 13.76
N VAL A 8 19.33 -7.51 14.50
CA VAL A 8 19.39 -6.80 15.80
C VAL A 8 20.00 -7.67 16.89
N SER A 9 19.66 -8.96 16.95
CA SER A 9 20.23 -9.89 17.93
C SER A 9 21.71 -10.20 17.72
N GLY A 10 22.24 -9.96 16.51
CA GLY A 10 23.66 -10.11 16.18
C GLY A 10 24.53 -8.91 16.58
N LEU A 11 23.95 -7.84 17.15
CA LEU A 11 24.69 -6.68 17.62
C LEU A 11 25.38 -6.97 18.97
N ASN A 12 26.61 -6.48 19.13
CA ASN A 12 27.26 -6.49 20.45
C ASN A 12 26.74 -5.29 21.28
N GLU A 13 27.12 -5.21 22.56
CA GLU A 13 26.67 -4.17 23.49
C GLU A 13 26.87 -2.73 22.96
N THR A 14 28.05 -2.46 22.40
CA THR A 14 28.35 -1.15 21.80
C THR A 14 27.48 -0.87 20.59
N GLU A 15 27.29 -1.83 19.72
CA GLU A 15 26.44 -1.69 18.51
C GLU A 15 24.96 -1.60 18.87
N ALA A 16 24.52 -2.31 19.91
CA ALA A 16 23.15 -2.19 20.44
C ALA A 16 22.91 -0.78 21.05
N TYR A 17 23.91 -0.21 21.70
CA TYR A 17 23.84 1.18 22.19
C TYR A 17 23.69 2.17 21.00
N VAL A 18 24.50 2.02 19.96
CA VAL A 18 24.38 2.82 18.74
C VAL A 18 22.99 2.65 18.11
N TYR A 19 22.49 1.42 18.05
CA TYR A 19 21.15 1.11 17.54
C TYR A 19 20.06 1.86 18.31
N ASN A 20 20.08 1.77 19.63
CA ASN A 20 19.11 2.44 20.49
C ASN A 20 19.14 3.97 20.30
N TYR A 21 20.33 4.56 20.24
CA TYR A 21 20.49 5.99 19.97
C TYR A 21 19.89 6.39 18.62
N VAL A 22 20.23 5.66 17.56
CA VAL A 22 19.73 5.88 16.19
C VAL A 22 18.20 5.78 16.15
N MET A 23 17.63 4.78 16.82
CA MET A 23 16.17 4.57 16.81
C MET A 23 15.42 5.64 17.62
N GLN A 24 16.02 6.15 18.69
CA GLN A 24 15.42 7.21 19.50
C GLN A 24 15.59 8.61 18.89
N ASN A 25 16.62 8.82 18.06
CA ASN A 25 16.98 10.13 17.52
C ASN A 25 17.00 10.19 16.00
N LYS A 26 16.07 9.47 15.34
CA LYS A 26 16.04 9.30 13.87
C LYS A 26 16.16 10.61 13.09
N ASN A 27 15.39 11.63 13.45
CA ASN A 27 15.40 12.94 12.78
C ASN A 27 16.77 13.63 12.90
N GLN A 28 17.37 13.60 14.09
CA GLN A 28 18.69 14.18 14.34
C GLN A 28 19.76 13.45 13.53
N VAL A 29 19.74 12.11 13.52
CA VAL A 29 20.70 11.26 12.77
C VAL A 29 20.62 11.51 11.27
N LEU A 30 19.46 11.89 10.73
CA LEU A 30 19.32 12.26 9.31
C LEU A 30 20.13 13.51 8.95
N GLU A 31 20.30 14.45 9.88
CA GLU A 31 21.06 15.68 9.64
C GLU A 31 22.55 15.53 9.99
N GLU A 32 22.92 14.55 10.81
CA GLU A 32 24.27 14.32 11.28
C GLU A 32 25.20 13.74 10.22
N SER A 33 26.49 14.06 10.32
CA SER A 33 27.54 13.31 9.65
C SER A 33 27.86 12.03 10.44
N ILE A 34 28.54 11.07 9.79
CA ILE A 34 29.02 9.86 10.48
C ILE A 34 29.94 10.18 11.67
N ARG A 35 30.67 11.31 11.61
CA ARG A 35 31.55 11.78 12.69
C ARG A 35 30.74 12.30 13.88
N ASP A 36 29.65 13.03 13.59
CA ASP A 36 28.78 13.57 14.63
C ASP A 36 28.09 12.43 15.38
N LEU A 37 27.52 11.45 14.65
CA LEU A 37 26.95 10.26 15.27
C LEU A 37 28.00 9.52 16.12
N ALA A 38 29.19 9.28 15.56
CA ALA A 38 30.28 8.60 16.29
C ALA A 38 30.65 9.31 17.58
N ASN A 39 30.72 10.67 17.56
CA ASN A 39 30.98 11.49 18.73
C ASN A 39 29.84 11.40 19.76
N HIS A 40 28.58 11.49 19.35
CA HIS A 40 27.42 11.44 20.24
C HIS A 40 27.31 10.10 20.98
N VAL A 41 27.65 9.00 20.30
CA VAL A 41 27.61 7.66 20.89
C VAL A 41 28.98 7.17 21.40
N HIS A 42 29.97 8.06 21.44
CA HIS A 42 31.34 7.83 21.96
C HIS A 42 32.04 6.61 21.35
N VAL A 43 31.91 6.42 20.04
CA VAL A 43 32.56 5.33 19.30
C VAL A 43 33.38 5.84 18.12
N SER A 44 34.16 4.98 17.48
CA SER A 44 34.85 5.34 16.24
C SER A 44 33.90 5.29 15.04
N THR A 45 34.17 6.09 13.99
CA THR A 45 33.45 6.00 12.72
C THR A 45 33.53 4.60 12.08
N ALA A 46 34.62 3.90 12.31
CA ALA A 46 34.77 2.50 11.88
C ALA A 46 33.76 1.56 12.59
N THR A 47 33.47 1.84 13.86
CA THR A 47 32.42 1.11 14.62
C THR A 47 31.04 1.38 14.05
N VAL A 48 30.74 2.64 13.70
CA VAL A 48 29.48 3.00 13.05
C VAL A 48 29.33 2.30 11.68
N ILE A 49 30.39 2.23 10.88
CA ILE A 49 30.35 1.51 9.59
C ILE A 49 30.11 0.02 9.80
N ARG A 50 30.75 -0.62 10.77
CA ARG A 50 30.50 -2.03 11.08
C ARG A 50 29.08 -2.27 11.55
N PHE A 51 28.55 -1.41 12.39
CA PHE A 51 27.15 -1.41 12.81
C PHE A 51 26.20 -1.35 11.60
N CYS A 52 26.40 -0.38 10.68
CA CYS A 52 25.60 -0.29 9.46
C CYS A 52 25.62 -1.59 8.64
N LYS A 53 26.82 -2.21 8.47
CA LYS A 53 26.97 -3.45 7.72
C LYS A 53 26.23 -4.63 8.38
N LYS A 54 26.23 -4.72 9.70
CA LYS A 54 25.48 -5.77 10.43
C LYS A 54 23.96 -5.59 10.27
N LEU A 55 23.49 -4.36 10.11
CA LEU A 55 22.10 -4.08 9.77
C LEU A 55 21.78 -4.26 8.28
N GLY A 56 22.71 -4.80 7.49
CA GLY A 56 22.52 -5.01 6.06
C GLY A 56 22.55 -3.74 5.22
N CYS A 57 23.21 -2.68 5.73
CA CYS A 57 23.47 -1.46 4.99
C CYS A 57 24.92 -1.42 4.51
N SER A 58 25.17 -0.98 3.28
CA SER A 58 26.52 -0.81 2.73
C SER A 58 27.35 0.23 3.49
N GLY A 59 26.68 1.19 4.16
CA GLY A 59 27.28 2.23 4.97
C GLY A 59 26.27 3.19 5.59
N PHE A 60 26.77 4.28 6.17
CA PHE A 60 25.95 5.26 6.90
C PHE A 60 24.95 5.98 5.98
N THR A 61 25.30 6.22 4.74
CA THR A 61 24.39 6.85 3.76
C THR A 61 23.17 6.00 3.50
N GLU A 62 23.34 4.69 3.34
CA GLU A 62 22.21 3.77 3.15
C GLU A 62 21.38 3.63 4.44
N LEU A 63 22.01 3.62 5.60
CA LEU A 63 21.29 3.69 6.88
C LEU A 63 20.40 4.94 6.95
N LYS A 64 20.92 6.11 6.60
CA LYS A 64 20.13 7.36 6.55
C LYS A 64 18.99 7.27 5.54
N TYR A 65 19.21 6.65 4.38
CA TYR A 65 18.14 6.44 3.41
C TYR A 65 17.01 5.59 3.99
N LYS A 66 17.32 4.45 4.59
CA LYS A 66 16.33 3.59 5.26
C LYS A 66 15.64 4.29 6.44
N LEU A 67 16.37 5.12 7.21
CA LEU A 67 15.77 5.94 8.28
C LEU A 67 14.77 6.95 7.72
N ARG A 68 15.12 7.64 6.63
CA ARG A 68 14.23 8.61 5.99
C ARG A 68 12.96 7.96 5.46
N GLU A 69 13.10 6.80 4.82
CA GLU A 69 11.98 6.01 4.34
C GLU A 69 11.06 5.59 5.51
N SER A 70 11.63 5.10 6.61
CA SER A 70 10.88 4.73 7.82
C SER A 70 10.16 5.91 8.47
N LEU A 71 10.80 7.08 8.52
CA LEU A 71 10.18 8.30 9.05
C LEU A 71 9.09 8.84 8.14
N ALA A 72 9.27 8.74 6.82
CA ALA A 72 8.21 9.09 5.88
C ALA A 72 6.99 8.21 6.09
N ILE A 73 7.18 6.91 6.33
CA ILE A 73 6.14 5.96 6.69
C ILE A 73 5.47 6.34 8.01
N GLU A 74 6.27 6.58 9.07
CA GLU A 74 5.76 6.97 10.40
C GLU A 74 5.00 8.31 10.37
N THR A 75 5.52 9.31 9.64
CA THR A 75 4.87 10.61 9.47
C THR A 75 3.59 10.47 8.66
N TYR A 76 3.60 9.62 7.64
CA TYR A 76 2.45 9.31 6.82
C TYR A 76 1.39 8.57 7.65
N GLU A 77 1.76 7.57 8.44
CA GLU A 77 0.85 6.88 9.37
C GLU A 77 0.26 7.81 10.43
N HIS A 78 1.02 8.82 10.90
CA HIS A 78 0.53 9.82 11.85
C HIS A 78 -0.34 10.91 11.18
N SER A 79 -0.12 11.21 9.91
CA SER A 79 -0.93 12.16 9.13
C SER A 79 -2.22 11.54 8.61
N ILE A 80 -2.34 10.21 8.64
CA ILE A 80 -3.53 9.52 8.19
C ILE A 80 -4.66 9.75 9.17
N GLN A 81 -5.70 10.37 8.67
CA GLN A 81 -6.92 10.55 9.42
C GLN A 81 -7.50 9.20 9.82
N GLN A 82 -7.59 8.94 11.12
CA GLN A 82 -8.28 7.76 11.62
C GLN A 82 -9.78 7.98 11.50
N SER A 83 -10.46 6.99 10.94
CA SER A 83 -11.91 6.96 10.82
C SER A 83 -12.50 6.08 11.92
N THR A 84 -13.57 6.53 12.53
CA THR A 84 -14.38 5.69 13.40
C THR A 84 -15.37 4.87 12.56
N PHE A 85 -15.95 3.84 13.16
CA PHE A 85 -17.03 3.08 12.49
C PHE A 85 -18.25 3.97 12.19
N GLY A 86 -18.51 4.99 13.03
CA GLY A 86 -19.55 5.97 12.79
C GLY A 86 -19.27 6.87 11.57
N ASP A 87 -18.01 7.29 11.39
CA ASP A 87 -17.59 8.07 10.22
C ASP A 87 -17.68 7.25 8.93
N PHE A 88 -17.23 5.99 8.99
CA PHE A 88 -17.41 5.05 7.89
C PHE A 88 -18.87 4.90 7.49
N THR A 89 -19.76 4.68 8.48
CA THR A 89 -21.19 4.50 8.24
C THR A 89 -21.83 5.73 7.59
N LYS A 90 -21.44 6.94 8.01
CA LYS A 90 -21.89 8.19 7.38
C LYS A 90 -21.37 8.34 5.97
N HIS A 91 -20.08 8.00 5.76
CA HIS A 91 -19.45 8.09 4.44
C HIS A 91 -20.16 7.22 3.40
N VAL A 92 -20.40 5.95 3.72
CA VAL A 92 -21.05 5.01 2.78
C VAL A 92 -22.53 5.28 2.53
N GLN A 93 -23.14 6.20 3.28
CA GLN A 93 -24.50 6.70 3.07
C GLN A 93 -24.52 8.00 2.25
N SER A 94 -23.38 8.57 1.88
CA SER A 94 -23.32 9.81 1.12
C SER A 94 -23.67 9.61 -0.36
N ASP A 95 -24.24 10.65 -0.96
CA ASP A 95 -24.53 10.66 -2.40
C ASP A 95 -23.28 10.58 -3.25
N GLU A 96 -22.15 11.13 -2.77
CA GLU A 96 -20.87 11.06 -3.44
C GLU A 96 -20.38 9.63 -3.53
N TYR A 97 -20.40 8.89 -2.41
CA TYR A 97 -20.03 7.48 -2.41
C TYR A 97 -20.93 6.64 -3.33
N ALA A 98 -22.25 6.88 -3.30
CA ALA A 98 -23.19 6.19 -4.18
C ALA A 98 -22.90 6.48 -5.67
N ALA A 99 -22.57 7.71 -6.01
CA ALA A 99 -22.19 8.10 -7.37
C ALA A 99 -20.87 7.44 -7.82
N ASP A 100 -19.90 7.28 -6.91
CA ASP A 100 -18.65 6.61 -7.22
C ASP A 100 -18.83 5.10 -7.41
N ILE A 101 -19.70 4.46 -6.62
CA ILE A 101 -20.08 3.07 -6.85
C ILE A 101 -20.73 2.92 -8.23
N GLN A 102 -21.67 3.82 -8.61
CA GLN A 102 -22.35 3.74 -9.89
C GLN A 102 -21.38 3.86 -11.07
N LYS A 103 -20.40 4.78 -11.00
CA LYS A 103 -19.36 4.89 -12.05
C LYS A 103 -18.54 3.61 -12.20
N ALA A 104 -18.18 2.95 -11.08
CA ALA A 104 -17.49 1.68 -11.13
C ALA A 104 -18.35 0.59 -11.77
N VAL A 105 -19.63 0.52 -11.41
CA VAL A 105 -20.61 -0.40 -12.02
C VAL A 105 -20.69 -0.19 -13.54
N ASP A 106 -20.78 1.06 -13.97
CA ASP A 106 -20.85 1.41 -15.41
C ASP A 106 -19.56 1.00 -16.15
N LEU A 107 -18.40 1.19 -15.54
CA LEU A 107 -17.13 0.75 -16.11
C LEU A 107 -17.06 -0.77 -16.25
N ILE A 108 -17.56 -1.50 -15.25
CA ILE A 108 -17.54 -2.97 -15.23
C ILE A 108 -18.58 -3.55 -16.18
N LYS A 109 -19.79 -3.00 -16.25
CA LYS A 109 -20.84 -3.45 -17.19
C LYS A 109 -20.39 -3.35 -18.66
N ASN A 110 -19.47 -2.46 -18.97
CA ASN A 110 -18.91 -2.28 -20.31
C ASN A 110 -17.58 -3.01 -20.53
N ALA A 111 -17.18 -3.90 -19.62
CA ALA A 111 -15.93 -4.64 -19.72
C ALA A 111 -16.15 -6.07 -20.23
N ASP A 112 -15.32 -6.52 -21.17
CA ASP A 112 -15.29 -7.90 -21.66
C ASP A 112 -14.61 -8.84 -20.66
N SER A 113 -13.74 -8.30 -19.81
CA SER A 113 -13.03 -9.06 -18.78
C SER A 113 -12.66 -8.19 -17.58
N LEU A 114 -12.65 -8.82 -16.42
CA LEU A 114 -12.27 -8.21 -15.15
C LEU A 114 -11.04 -8.89 -14.59
N PHE A 115 -10.20 -8.09 -13.93
CA PHE A 115 -9.08 -8.57 -13.16
C PHE A 115 -9.16 -7.95 -11.76
N VAL A 116 -9.03 -8.76 -10.73
CA VAL A 116 -8.91 -8.27 -9.36
C VAL A 116 -7.45 -8.45 -8.93
N LEU A 117 -6.73 -7.35 -8.88
CA LEU A 117 -5.34 -7.33 -8.46
C LEU A 117 -5.29 -7.20 -6.94
N GLY A 118 -4.80 -8.23 -6.27
CA GLY A 118 -4.60 -8.26 -4.83
C GLY A 118 -3.17 -8.62 -4.48
N LEU A 119 -2.33 -7.64 -4.28
CA LEU A 119 -1.02 -7.85 -3.67
C LEU A 119 -1.19 -7.99 -2.16
N SER A 120 -0.23 -8.65 -1.50
CA SER A 120 -0.28 -8.83 -0.03
C SER A 120 -0.55 -7.49 0.69
N PRO A 121 -1.48 -7.45 1.66
CA PRO A 121 -2.26 -8.56 2.25
C PRO A 121 -3.60 -8.87 1.57
N PHE A 122 -3.94 -8.23 0.44
CA PHE A 122 -5.26 -8.33 -0.21
C PHE A 122 -5.41 -9.52 -1.18
N ASN A 123 -4.39 -10.36 -1.37
CA ASN A 123 -4.45 -11.49 -2.31
C ASN A 123 -5.60 -12.48 -2.00
N GLY A 124 -5.85 -12.80 -0.72
CA GLY A 124 -6.97 -13.65 -0.34
C GLY A 124 -8.34 -13.05 -0.66
N ILE A 125 -8.47 -11.73 -0.53
CA ILE A 125 -9.68 -11.00 -0.89
C ILE A 125 -9.87 -11.00 -2.39
N ALA A 126 -8.79 -10.83 -3.17
CA ALA A 126 -8.86 -10.84 -4.64
C ALA A 126 -9.42 -12.15 -5.19
N GLN A 127 -9.00 -13.30 -4.63
CA GLN A 127 -9.57 -14.61 -5.00
C GLN A 127 -11.06 -14.71 -4.72
N PHE A 128 -11.46 -14.30 -3.50
CA PHE A 128 -12.87 -14.31 -3.11
C PHE A 128 -13.71 -13.46 -4.07
N LEU A 129 -13.24 -12.25 -4.38
CA LEU A 129 -13.93 -11.30 -5.22
C LEU A 129 -14.01 -11.77 -6.68
N ALA A 130 -12.93 -12.31 -7.24
CA ALA A 130 -12.93 -12.84 -8.60
C ALA A 130 -13.96 -13.96 -8.75
N ARG A 131 -14.10 -14.84 -7.77
CA ARG A 131 -15.15 -15.87 -7.76
C ARG A 131 -16.55 -15.26 -7.67
N SER A 132 -16.72 -14.24 -6.83
CA SER A 132 -18.00 -13.56 -6.65
C SER A 132 -18.47 -12.86 -7.93
N PHE A 133 -17.58 -12.16 -8.64
CA PHE A 133 -17.87 -11.58 -9.95
C PHE A 133 -18.19 -12.66 -11.00
N SER A 134 -17.46 -13.78 -10.97
CA SER A 134 -17.76 -14.91 -11.87
C SER A 134 -19.14 -15.50 -11.60
N TYR A 135 -19.60 -15.49 -10.35
CA TYR A 135 -20.95 -15.94 -9.98
C TYR A 135 -22.04 -15.03 -10.56
N LEU A 136 -21.74 -13.73 -10.71
CA LEU A 136 -22.61 -12.75 -11.38
C LEU A 136 -22.53 -12.81 -12.92
N GLY A 137 -21.76 -13.75 -13.49
CA GLY A 137 -21.64 -13.93 -14.92
C GLY A 137 -20.50 -13.14 -15.59
N TYR A 138 -19.67 -12.42 -14.82
CA TYR A 138 -18.52 -11.70 -15.36
C TYR A 138 -17.31 -12.61 -15.47
N TYR A 139 -16.60 -12.55 -16.61
CA TYR A 139 -15.30 -13.22 -16.72
C TYR A 139 -14.26 -12.47 -15.87
N CYS A 140 -13.94 -13.02 -14.71
CA CYS A 140 -13.09 -12.38 -13.73
C CYS A 140 -11.93 -13.28 -13.29
N THR A 141 -10.72 -12.72 -13.24
CA THR A 141 -9.49 -13.40 -12.82
C THR A 141 -8.85 -12.67 -11.63
N ALA A 142 -8.48 -13.42 -10.58
CA ALA A 142 -7.62 -12.89 -9.53
C ALA A 142 -6.16 -12.86 -9.98
N VAL A 143 -5.49 -11.75 -9.71
CA VAL A 143 -4.05 -11.57 -9.92
C VAL A 143 -3.41 -11.40 -8.56
N GLU A 144 -2.58 -12.36 -8.15
CA GLU A 144 -2.10 -12.47 -6.77
C GLU A 144 -0.63 -12.09 -6.62
N ASP A 145 0.08 -12.00 -7.74
CA ASP A 145 1.50 -11.69 -7.74
C ASP A 145 1.92 -10.91 -9.00
N LYS A 146 3.10 -10.29 -8.92
CA LYS A 146 3.71 -9.50 -9.99
C LYS A 146 4.27 -10.31 -11.17
N PHE A 147 4.25 -11.63 -11.07
CA PHE A 147 4.75 -12.50 -12.14
C PHE A 147 3.64 -12.92 -13.10
N CYS A 148 2.39 -12.60 -12.77
CA CYS A 148 1.28 -12.84 -13.67
C CYS A 148 1.47 -12.06 -14.98
N HIS A 149 1.35 -12.77 -16.10
CA HIS A 149 1.39 -12.13 -17.39
C HIS A 149 0.12 -11.28 -17.61
N VAL A 150 0.32 -10.00 -17.91
CA VAL A 150 -0.78 -9.12 -18.31
C VAL A 150 -1.00 -9.28 -19.81
N PRO A 151 -2.16 -9.81 -20.24
CA PRO A 151 -2.44 -10.00 -21.66
C PRO A 151 -2.45 -8.68 -22.44
N GLU A 152 -2.17 -8.74 -23.74
CA GLU A 152 -2.44 -7.62 -24.63
C GLU A 152 -3.93 -7.58 -24.98
N LEU A 153 -4.53 -6.39 -24.92
CA LEU A 153 -5.92 -6.22 -25.35
C LEU A 153 -5.99 -6.07 -26.87
N ARG A 154 -6.99 -6.68 -27.48
CA ARG A 154 -7.32 -6.37 -28.87
C ARG A 154 -7.95 -4.98 -28.95
N GLU A 155 -7.94 -4.35 -30.12
CA GLU A 155 -8.41 -2.98 -30.33
C GLU A 155 -9.89 -2.77 -29.91
N ASP A 156 -10.70 -3.82 -29.99
CA ASP A 156 -12.12 -3.83 -29.64
C ASP A 156 -12.42 -4.28 -28.21
N GLN A 157 -11.41 -4.67 -27.44
CA GLN A 157 -11.58 -5.17 -26.07
C GLN A 157 -11.51 -4.09 -25.00
N ASN A 158 -12.44 -4.18 -24.06
CA ASN A 158 -12.42 -3.40 -22.83
C ASN A 158 -12.13 -4.33 -21.64
N ALA A 159 -11.09 -4.04 -20.90
CA ALA A 159 -10.80 -4.76 -19.67
C ALA A 159 -10.63 -3.80 -18.51
N VAL A 160 -11.11 -4.22 -17.35
CA VAL A 160 -10.99 -3.46 -16.10
C VAL A 160 -10.15 -4.25 -15.12
N VAL A 161 -9.17 -3.59 -14.52
CA VAL A 161 -8.49 -4.08 -13.34
C VAL A 161 -8.98 -3.31 -12.12
N ILE A 162 -9.39 -4.05 -11.11
CA ILE A 162 -9.83 -3.50 -9.83
C ILE A 162 -8.77 -3.88 -8.81
N THR A 163 -8.32 -2.91 -8.05
CA THR A 163 -7.38 -3.14 -6.96
C THR A 163 -7.77 -2.35 -5.74
N ALA A 164 -7.33 -2.82 -4.58
CA ALA A 164 -7.54 -2.14 -3.32
C ALA A 164 -6.21 -1.79 -2.67
N TYR A 165 -6.20 -0.67 -1.99
CA TYR A 165 -5.02 -0.15 -1.35
C TYR A 165 -5.38 0.60 -0.05
N ASP A 166 -4.95 0.04 1.07
CA ASP A 166 -5.17 0.61 2.42
C ASP A 166 -3.93 0.49 3.31
N THR A 167 -2.74 0.41 2.71
CA THR A 167 -1.46 0.36 3.43
C THR A 167 -0.46 1.30 2.80
N VAL A 168 0.72 1.40 3.38
CA VAL A 168 1.81 2.23 2.82
C VAL A 168 2.10 1.84 1.38
N ILE A 169 2.24 2.86 0.52
CA ILE A 169 2.47 2.70 -0.92
C ILE A 169 3.62 1.74 -1.16
N GLU A 170 3.30 0.58 -1.67
CA GLU A 170 4.29 -0.33 -2.14
C GLU A 170 4.61 0.04 -3.60
N LYS A 171 5.88 0.30 -3.83
CA LYS A 171 6.43 0.49 -5.18
C LYS A 171 5.94 -0.59 -6.14
N GLU A 172 5.77 -1.81 -5.63
CA GLU A 172 5.27 -2.96 -6.36
C GLU A 172 3.86 -2.77 -6.92
N LEU A 173 2.94 -2.19 -6.14
CA LEU A 173 1.58 -1.91 -6.61
C LEU A 173 1.58 -0.86 -7.72
N PHE A 174 2.39 0.18 -7.59
CA PHE A 174 2.55 1.21 -8.61
C PHE A 174 3.05 0.59 -9.92
N GLU A 175 4.13 -0.21 -9.87
CA GLU A 175 4.71 -0.89 -11.03
C GLU A 175 3.71 -1.83 -11.71
N GLU A 176 2.88 -2.54 -10.92
CA GLU A 176 1.84 -3.40 -11.48
C GLU A 176 0.72 -2.60 -12.16
N ILE A 177 0.20 -1.56 -11.52
CA ILE A 177 -0.85 -0.72 -12.12
C ILE A 177 -0.34 -0.09 -13.43
N GLU A 178 0.92 0.36 -13.47
CA GLU A 178 1.54 0.91 -14.68
C GLU A 178 1.55 -0.10 -15.84
N LYS A 179 1.80 -1.39 -15.57
CA LYS A 179 1.75 -2.44 -16.60
C LYS A 179 0.36 -2.56 -17.21
N TYR A 180 -0.70 -2.56 -16.38
CA TYR A 180 -2.07 -2.60 -16.88
C TYR A 180 -2.41 -1.33 -17.65
N LYS A 181 -2.06 -0.17 -17.12
CA LYS A 181 -2.33 1.12 -17.75
C LYS A 181 -1.63 1.27 -19.11
N SER A 182 -0.38 0.81 -19.22
CA SER A 182 0.38 0.83 -20.49
C SER A 182 -0.25 -0.04 -21.58
N LYS A 183 -1.09 -1.02 -21.20
CA LYS A 183 -1.83 -1.92 -22.10
C LYS A 183 -3.30 -1.55 -22.26
N ASN A 184 -3.66 -0.31 -21.97
CA ASN A 184 -5.00 0.26 -22.13
C ASN A 184 -6.09 -0.33 -21.23
N TYR A 185 -5.73 -1.02 -20.14
CA TYR A 185 -6.71 -1.41 -19.14
C TYR A 185 -7.28 -0.20 -18.41
N LYS A 186 -8.55 -0.25 -18.09
CA LYS A 186 -9.18 0.71 -17.17
C LYS A 186 -8.90 0.28 -15.74
N VAL A 187 -8.41 1.20 -14.92
CA VAL A 187 -8.04 0.93 -13.54
C VAL A 187 -9.05 1.55 -12.58
N ILE A 188 -9.65 0.72 -11.74
CA ILE A 188 -10.48 1.14 -10.60
C ILE A 188 -9.68 0.87 -9.33
N MET A 189 -9.47 1.90 -8.52
CA MET A 189 -8.81 1.82 -7.22
C MET A 189 -9.82 2.00 -6.11
N ILE A 190 -9.75 1.14 -5.10
CA ILE A 190 -10.53 1.27 -3.87
C ILE A 190 -9.54 1.51 -2.72
N THR A 191 -9.72 2.60 -1.99
CA THR A 191 -8.76 3.02 -0.95
C THR A 191 -9.43 3.89 0.10
N SER A 192 -8.85 3.93 1.30
CA SER A 192 -9.21 4.90 2.35
C SER A 192 -8.18 6.02 2.48
N MET A 193 -7.25 6.14 1.52
CA MET A 193 -6.10 7.02 1.57
C MET A 193 -6.05 8.01 0.41
N ASP A 194 -5.39 9.14 0.62
CA ASP A 194 -5.00 10.00 -0.49
C ASP A 194 -3.94 9.30 -1.35
N MET A 195 -4.24 9.13 -2.62
CA MET A 195 -3.41 8.42 -3.59
C MET A 195 -2.26 9.27 -4.16
N GLY A 196 -2.16 10.54 -3.79
CA GLY A 196 -1.12 11.42 -4.31
C GLY A 196 -1.00 11.35 -5.84
N VAL A 197 0.20 11.03 -6.35
CA VAL A 197 0.47 10.90 -7.80
C VAL A 197 -0.15 9.65 -8.42
N MET A 198 -0.45 8.61 -7.65
CA MET A 198 -1.04 7.36 -8.18
C MET A 198 -2.44 7.58 -8.76
N LYS A 199 -3.14 8.62 -8.34
CA LYS A 199 -4.47 8.96 -8.90
C LYS A 199 -4.46 9.13 -10.42
N TYR A 200 -3.33 9.53 -11.01
CA TYR A 200 -3.21 9.70 -12.46
C TYR A 200 -3.13 8.38 -13.23
N LEU A 201 -2.84 7.27 -12.56
CA LEU A 201 -2.88 5.93 -13.16
C LEU A 201 -4.28 5.34 -13.15
N CYS A 202 -5.17 5.83 -12.29
CA CYS A 202 -6.51 5.30 -12.14
C CYS A 202 -7.51 6.00 -13.07
N ASN A 203 -8.45 5.25 -13.63
CA ASN A 203 -9.58 5.78 -14.37
C ASN A 203 -10.70 6.17 -13.41
N HIS A 204 -10.79 5.50 -12.28
CA HIS A 204 -11.73 5.80 -11.23
C HIS A 204 -11.16 5.43 -9.86
N ILE A 205 -11.43 6.25 -8.85
CA ILE A 205 -11.04 6.01 -7.47
C ILE A 205 -12.30 6.05 -6.62
N ILE A 206 -12.46 5.04 -5.78
CA ILE A 206 -13.52 5.00 -4.77
C ILE A 206 -12.84 5.10 -3.41
N TYR A 207 -13.18 6.14 -2.68
CA TYR A 207 -12.76 6.25 -1.29
C TYR A 207 -13.69 5.40 -0.44
N ALA A 208 -13.18 4.27 0.06
CA ALA A 208 -13.93 3.30 0.86
C ALA A 208 -14.30 3.85 2.25
N SER A 209 -13.51 4.81 2.76
CA SER A 209 -13.79 5.57 3.98
C SER A 209 -12.96 6.88 3.98
N ASN A 210 -13.34 7.82 4.85
CA ASN A 210 -12.60 9.07 5.05
C ASN A 210 -11.45 8.86 6.06
N GLY A 211 -10.50 8.00 5.73
CA GLY A 211 -9.38 7.63 6.58
C GLY A 211 -9.43 6.17 7.02
N TYR A 212 -8.38 5.71 7.70
CA TYR A 212 -8.29 4.32 8.13
C TYR A 212 -9.26 3.97 9.23
N LEU A 213 -10.05 2.94 8.99
CA LEU A 213 -10.78 2.26 10.06
C LEU A 213 -9.82 1.31 10.77
N LYS A 214 -9.45 1.61 12.01
CA LYS A 214 -8.59 0.75 12.83
C LYS A 214 -9.37 -0.06 13.83
N MET A 215 -8.99 -1.32 13.99
CA MET A 215 -9.43 -2.22 15.04
C MET A 215 -8.21 -2.58 15.90
N GLY A 216 -7.96 -1.79 16.94
CA GLY A 216 -6.70 -1.83 17.67
C GLY A 216 -5.55 -1.34 16.81
N ASN A 217 -4.51 -2.16 16.64
CA ASN A 217 -3.34 -1.86 15.79
C ASN A 217 -3.48 -2.36 14.34
N ILE A 218 -4.64 -2.91 13.98
CA ILE A 218 -4.87 -3.50 12.65
C ILE A 218 -5.75 -2.55 11.84
N VAL A 219 -5.35 -2.27 10.60
CA VAL A 219 -6.20 -1.61 9.61
C VAL A 219 -7.27 -2.59 9.16
N SER A 220 -8.52 -2.19 9.27
CA SER A 220 -9.66 -3.02 8.93
C SER A 220 -9.89 -3.09 7.42
N ALA A 221 -10.03 -4.29 6.88
CA ALA A 221 -10.42 -4.48 5.49
C ALA A 221 -11.94 -4.27 5.23
N ILE A 222 -12.74 -4.00 6.27
CA ILE A 222 -14.20 -3.82 6.14
C ILE A 222 -14.57 -2.74 5.11
N PRO A 223 -13.96 -1.54 5.09
CA PRO A 223 -14.34 -0.51 4.12
C PRO A 223 -14.14 -0.97 2.67
N VAL A 224 -13.00 -1.61 2.39
CA VAL A 224 -12.68 -2.14 1.06
C VAL A 224 -13.66 -3.25 0.67
N GLN A 225 -13.87 -4.23 1.54
CA GLN A 225 -14.77 -5.35 1.26
C GLN A 225 -16.22 -4.88 1.08
N TYR A 226 -16.70 -3.98 1.93
CA TYR A 226 -18.04 -3.39 1.79
C TYR A 226 -18.20 -2.66 0.46
N THR A 227 -17.19 -1.93 0.01
CA THR A 227 -17.20 -1.23 -1.28
C THR A 227 -17.33 -2.23 -2.44
N PHE A 228 -16.59 -3.33 -2.40
CA PHE A 228 -16.75 -4.40 -3.40
C PHE A 228 -18.16 -5.00 -3.40
N GLU A 229 -18.72 -5.28 -2.21
CA GLU A 229 -20.09 -5.83 -2.11
C GLU A 229 -21.13 -4.84 -2.65
N LYS A 230 -20.93 -3.53 -2.48
CA LYS A 230 -21.78 -2.51 -3.08
C LYS A 230 -21.69 -2.48 -4.60
N ILE A 231 -20.49 -2.63 -5.17
CA ILE A 231 -20.30 -2.74 -6.62
C ILE A 231 -21.03 -4.00 -7.13
N MET A 232 -20.80 -5.15 -6.49
CA MET A 232 -21.46 -6.40 -6.88
C MET A 232 -22.99 -6.30 -6.85
N LYS A 233 -23.54 -5.65 -5.80
CA LYS A 233 -24.98 -5.39 -5.73
C LYS A 233 -25.47 -4.56 -6.92
N GLY A 234 -24.78 -3.48 -7.29
CA GLY A 234 -25.14 -2.66 -8.45
C GLY A 234 -24.97 -3.36 -9.81
N LEU A 235 -24.22 -4.46 -9.86
CA LEU A 235 -24.10 -5.30 -11.06
C LEU A 235 -25.23 -6.34 -11.16
N ASP A 236 -25.83 -6.73 -10.06
CA ASP A 236 -26.93 -7.69 -9.97
C ASP A 236 -28.30 -7.03 -10.21
N GLU A 237 -28.39 -5.72 -10.11
CA GLU A 237 -29.56 -4.89 -10.42
C GLU A 237 -29.62 -4.53 -11.91
#